data_9d6f7efbbdca7792f0ff833b9aecbd7b
#
_entry.id   9d6f7efbbdca7792f0ff833b9aecbd7b
#
_cell.length_a   1.000
_cell.length_b   1.000
_cell.length_c   1.000
_cell.angle_alpha   90.00
_cell.angle_beta   90.00
_cell.angle_gamma   90.00
#
_symmetry.space_group_name_H-M   'P 1'
#
loop_
_entity.id
_entity.type
_entity.pdbx_description
1 polymer ?
#
loop_
_entity_poly.entity_id
_entity_poly.type
_entity_poly.pdbx_seq_one_letter_code
_entity_poly.pdbx_strand_id
1 'polypeptide(L)'
;MMGTPDIAIKKYKVVIFIDSCFWHFCPIHGKMPKSNIDFWVKKLERNQERDLEITQYYNEENWNILRIWEHEVRKEFDNTIEKITTFIDNAKKDVAQ
;
A
#
# COMPACT_ATOMS: atom_id res chain seq x y z
N MET A 1 -13.52 -0.83 -7.40
CA MET A 1 -12.34 -1.58 -6.95
C MET A 1 -12.30 -1.61 -5.44
N MET A 2 -11.85 -2.70 -4.89
CA MET A 2 -11.77 -2.82 -3.43
C MET A 2 -10.68 -1.92 -2.86
N GLY A 3 -10.99 -1.18 -1.80
CA GLY A 3 -10.12 -0.15 -1.28
C GLY A 3 -10.06 1.04 -2.22
N THR A 4 -9.11 1.94 -1.96
CA THR A 4 -8.93 3.14 -2.78
C THR A 4 -7.46 3.23 -3.18
N PRO A 5 -7.03 2.47 -4.21
CA PRO A 5 -5.63 2.55 -4.63
C PRO A 5 -5.29 3.92 -5.18
N ASP A 6 -4.07 4.37 -4.92
CA ASP A 6 -3.57 5.64 -5.42
C ASP A 6 -3.29 5.56 -6.93
N ILE A 7 -2.85 4.39 -7.38
CA ILE A 7 -2.62 4.13 -8.79
C ILE A 7 -3.28 2.79 -9.14
N ALA A 8 -4.05 2.76 -10.23
CA ALA A 8 -4.69 1.54 -10.71
C ALA A 8 -4.60 1.47 -12.22
N ILE A 9 -4.04 0.38 -12.75
CA ILE A 9 -3.91 0.14 -14.18
C ILE A 9 -4.60 -1.18 -14.50
N LYS A 10 -5.86 -1.11 -14.89
CA LYS A 10 -6.68 -2.30 -15.12
C LYS A 10 -6.13 -3.21 -16.23
N LYS A 11 -5.56 -2.61 -17.27
CA LYS A 11 -5.00 -3.35 -18.39
C LYS A 11 -3.96 -4.37 -17.97
N TYR A 12 -3.13 -4.03 -16.99
CA TYR A 12 -2.05 -4.90 -16.50
C TYR A 12 -2.35 -5.49 -15.13
N LYS A 13 -3.55 -5.24 -14.60
CA LYS A 13 -3.97 -5.66 -13.25
C LYS A 13 -2.95 -5.21 -12.20
N VAL A 14 -2.67 -3.91 -12.19
CA VAL A 14 -1.74 -3.29 -11.24
C VAL A 14 -2.49 -2.34 -10.34
N VAL A 15 -2.28 -2.47 -9.03
CA VAL A 15 -2.74 -1.48 -8.03
C VAL A 15 -1.56 -1.12 -7.13
N ILE A 16 -1.44 0.16 -6.82
CA ILE A 16 -0.38 0.67 -5.96
C ILE A 16 -1.01 1.53 -4.88
N PHE A 17 -0.70 1.21 -3.63
CA PHE A 17 -1.16 1.95 -2.46
C PHE A 17 0.01 2.68 -1.82
N ILE A 18 -0.20 3.95 -1.48
CA ILE A 18 0.76 4.73 -0.70
C ILE A 18 0.20 4.83 0.71
N ASP A 19 0.80 4.08 1.65
CA ASP A 19 0.30 3.95 3.01
C ASP A 19 0.83 5.05 3.91
N SER A 20 -0.07 5.75 4.60
CA SER A 20 0.29 6.77 5.59
C SER A 20 1.01 6.13 6.76
N CYS A 21 2.11 6.72 7.19
CA CYS A 21 2.89 6.19 8.32
C CYS A 21 2.09 6.15 9.62
N PHE A 22 1.19 7.11 9.83
CA PHE A 22 0.36 7.13 11.03
C PHE A 22 -0.77 6.11 10.96
N TRP A 23 -1.61 6.18 9.89
CA TRP A 23 -2.83 5.37 9.82
C TRP A 23 -2.57 3.88 9.63
N HIS A 24 -1.44 3.50 9.02
CA HIS A 24 -1.07 2.11 8.82
C HIS A 24 0.00 1.64 9.80
N PHE A 25 0.35 2.49 10.75
CA PHE A 25 1.30 2.23 11.83
C PHE A 25 2.63 1.71 11.32
N CYS A 26 3.33 2.57 10.57
CA CYS A 26 4.65 2.28 10.05
C CYS A 26 5.62 1.89 11.17
N PRO A 27 6.39 0.80 11.02
CA PRO A 27 7.33 0.38 12.07
C PRO A 27 8.37 1.44 12.45
N ILE A 28 8.68 2.35 11.53
CA ILE A 28 9.72 3.38 11.75
C ILE A 28 9.12 4.69 12.25
N HIS A 29 8.00 5.14 11.64
CA HIS A 29 7.43 6.47 11.87
C HIS A 29 6.06 6.46 12.54
N GLY A 30 5.48 5.30 12.78
CA GLY A 30 4.20 5.21 13.47
C GLY A 30 4.37 5.56 14.95
N LYS A 31 3.55 6.49 15.43
CA LYS A 31 3.57 6.90 16.85
C LYS A 31 2.18 6.83 17.42
N MET A 32 2.07 6.19 18.59
CA MET A 32 0.81 6.11 19.31
C MET A 32 0.56 7.45 20.01
N PRO A 33 -0.63 8.08 19.85
CA PRO A 33 -0.98 9.26 20.60
C PRO A 33 -0.97 8.99 22.12
N LYS A 34 -0.61 9.99 22.90
CA LYS A 34 -0.49 9.86 24.36
C LYS A 34 -1.82 9.82 25.10
N SER A 35 -2.90 10.31 24.47
CA SER A 35 -4.24 10.33 25.08
C SER A 35 -5.18 9.44 24.26
N ASN A 36 -6.21 8.91 24.94
CA ASN A 36 -7.20 8.02 24.34
C ASN A 36 -6.55 6.79 23.67
N ILE A 37 -5.59 6.20 24.34
CA ILE A 37 -4.80 5.08 23.81
C ILE A 37 -5.69 3.93 23.35
N ASP A 38 -6.68 3.53 24.15
CA ASP A 38 -7.58 2.41 23.81
C ASP A 38 -8.33 2.67 22.52
N PHE A 39 -8.78 3.90 22.31
CA PHE A 39 -9.49 4.29 21.09
C PHE A 39 -8.57 4.15 19.87
N TRP A 40 -7.33 4.65 19.99
CA TRP A 40 -6.39 4.63 18.86
C TRP A 40 -5.88 3.22 18.57
N VAL A 41 -5.67 2.40 19.60
CA VAL A 41 -5.25 1.00 19.41
C VAL A 41 -6.31 0.25 18.59
N LYS A 42 -7.58 0.36 18.97
CA LYS A 42 -8.66 -0.31 18.25
C LYS A 42 -8.77 0.18 16.80
N LYS A 43 -8.62 1.48 16.59
CA LYS A 43 -8.73 2.07 15.26
C LYS A 43 -7.59 1.62 14.35
N LEU A 44 -6.37 1.61 14.87
CA LEU A 44 -5.19 1.18 14.11
C LEU A 44 -5.24 -0.31 13.81
N GLU A 45 -5.67 -1.14 14.75
CA GLU A 45 -5.86 -2.57 14.52
C GLU A 45 -6.87 -2.82 13.41
N ARG A 46 -7.99 -2.11 13.43
CA ARG A 46 -9.01 -2.24 12.39
C ARG A 46 -8.47 -1.84 11.03
N ASN A 47 -7.66 -0.78 10.97
CA ASN A 47 -7.03 -0.36 9.72
C ASN A 47 -6.08 -1.43 9.19
N GLN A 48 -5.29 -2.06 10.07
CA GLN A 48 -4.38 -3.13 9.69
C GLN A 48 -5.13 -4.36 9.17
N GLU A 49 -6.21 -4.75 9.84
CA GLU A 49 -7.05 -5.86 9.39
C GLU A 49 -7.63 -5.58 8.00
N ARG A 50 -8.11 -4.36 7.79
CA ARG A 50 -8.67 -3.95 6.51
C ARG A 50 -7.61 -3.98 5.41
N ASP A 51 -6.38 -3.55 5.70
CA ASP A 51 -5.28 -3.60 4.76
C ASP A 51 -4.96 -5.04 4.34
N LEU A 52 -4.97 -5.97 5.31
CA LEU A 52 -4.76 -7.38 5.02
C LEU A 52 -5.87 -7.95 4.14
N GLU A 53 -7.11 -7.62 4.43
CA GLU A 53 -8.26 -8.07 3.63
C GLU A 53 -8.16 -7.55 2.19
N ILE A 54 -7.80 -6.28 2.01
CA ILE A 54 -7.64 -5.68 0.69
C ILE A 54 -6.50 -6.36 -0.07
N THR A 55 -5.38 -6.57 0.61
CA THR A 55 -4.21 -7.23 0.00
C THR A 55 -4.56 -8.65 -0.43
N GLN A 56 -5.25 -9.40 0.42
CA GLN A 56 -5.68 -10.77 0.11
C GLN A 56 -6.63 -10.79 -1.08
N TYR A 57 -7.57 -9.85 -1.13
CA TYR A 57 -8.51 -9.75 -2.23
C TYR A 57 -7.79 -9.63 -3.57
N TYR A 58 -6.83 -8.72 -3.67
CA TYR A 58 -6.10 -8.52 -4.93
C TYR A 58 -5.21 -9.71 -5.27
N ASN A 59 -4.61 -10.35 -4.27
CA ASN A 59 -3.82 -11.56 -4.49
C ASN A 59 -4.68 -12.71 -5.01
N GLU A 60 -5.87 -12.90 -4.46
CA GLU A 60 -6.80 -13.95 -4.90
C GLU A 60 -7.32 -13.71 -6.32
N GLU A 61 -7.47 -12.45 -6.71
CA GLU A 61 -7.91 -12.07 -8.04
C GLU A 61 -6.76 -11.97 -9.05
N ASN A 62 -5.56 -12.38 -8.65
CA ASN A 62 -4.36 -12.39 -9.49
C ASN A 62 -3.94 -10.99 -9.96
N TRP A 63 -4.15 -9.99 -9.12
CA TRP A 63 -3.67 -8.65 -9.36
C TRP A 63 -2.25 -8.47 -8.83
N ASN A 64 -1.49 -7.61 -9.49
CA ASN A 64 -0.18 -7.18 -9.00
C ASN A 64 -0.39 -6.02 -8.03
N ILE A 65 -0.06 -6.21 -6.77
CA ILE A 65 -0.25 -5.19 -5.73
C ILE A 65 1.09 -4.77 -5.15
N LEU A 66 1.29 -3.45 -5.04
CA LEU A 66 2.47 -2.86 -4.43
C LEU A 66 2.03 -1.88 -3.36
N ARG A 67 2.61 -1.98 -2.17
CA ARG A 67 2.39 -1.03 -1.09
C ARG A 67 3.69 -0.30 -0.79
N ILE A 68 3.59 1.03 -0.68
CA ILE A 68 4.73 1.91 -0.44
C ILE A 68 4.40 2.79 0.75
N TRP A 69 5.35 2.98 1.66
CA TRP A 69 5.16 3.87 2.79
C TRP A 69 5.31 5.33 2.37
N GLU A 70 4.54 6.21 3.01
CA GLU A 70 4.58 7.63 2.77
C GLU A 70 6.00 8.21 2.88
N HIS A 71 6.79 7.72 3.85
CA HIS A 71 8.15 8.23 4.04
C HIS A 71 9.08 7.87 2.87
N GLU A 72 8.82 6.77 2.17
CA GLU A 72 9.60 6.41 0.98
C GLU A 72 9.41 7.45 -0.13
N VAL A 73 8.17 7.93 -0.30
CA VAL A 73 7.87 8.95 -1.30
C VAL A 73 8.55 10.28 -0.95
N ARG A 74 8.53 10.64 0.33
CA ARG A 74 9.10 11.92 0.77
C ARG A 74 10.61 11.95 0.77
N LYS A 75 11.25 10.89 1.27
CA LYS A 75 12.70 10.89 1.51
C LYS A 75 13.49 10.21 0.42
N GLU A 76 12.87 9.30 -0.31
CA GLU A 76 13.54 8.51 -1.35
C GLU A 76 12.71 8.53 -2.62
N PHE A 77 12.35 9.74 -3.06
CA PHE A 77 11.43 9.93 -4.18
C PHE A 77 11.91 9.25 -5.46
N ASP A 78 13.18 9.49 -5.84
CA ASP A 78 13.73 8.92 -7.07
C ASP A 78 13.74 7.38 -7.02
N ASN A 79 14.17 6.80 -5.90
CA ASN A 79 14.18 5.36 -5.71
C ASN A 79 12.77 4.80 -5.74
N THR A 80 11.81 5.53 -5.18
CA THR A 80 10.40 5.12 -5.15
C THR A 80 9.81 5.12 -6.55
N ILE A 81 10.10 6.13 -7.35
CA ILE A 81 9.64 6.21 -8.74
C ILE A 81 10.23 5.06 -9.56
N GLU A 82 11.51 4.76 -9.38
CA GLU A 82 12.15 3.63 -10.05
C GLU A 82 11.50 2.31 -9.66
N LYS A 83 11.19 2.13 -8.39
CA LYS A 83 10.52 0.94 -7.87
C LYS A 83 9.13 0.76 -8.50
N ILE A 84 8.35 1.84 -8.59
CA ILE A 84 7.03 1.83 -9.19
C ILE A 84 7.13 1.50 -10.69
N THR A 85 8.03 2.15 -11.39
CA THR A 85 8.23 1.95 -12.82
C THR A 85 8.63 0.51 -13.13
N THR A 86 9.57 -0.04 -12.37
CA THR A 86 10.01 -1.42 -12.51
C THR A 86 8.86 -2.40 -12.25
N PHE A 87 8.05 -2.14 -11.23
CA PHE A 87 6.91 -2.97 -10.89
C PHE A 87 5.89 -3.00 -12.03
N ILE A 88 5.58 -1.84 -12.60
CA ILE A 88 4.65 -1.74 -13.73
C ILE A 88 5.22 -2.43 -14.96
N ASP A 89 6.49 -2.25 -15.26
CA ASP A 89 7.14 -2.88 -16.41
C ASP A 89 7.11 -4.41 -16.30
N ASN A 90 7.33 -4.95 -15.11
CA ASN A 90 7.25 -6.39 -14.88
C ASN A 90 5.84 -6.92 -15.10
N ALA A 91 4.81 -6.16 -14.68
CA ALA A 91 3.43 -6.53 -14.90
C ALA A 91 3.07 -6.52 -16.40
N LYS A 92 3.62 -5.57 -17.16
CA LYS A 92 3.42 -5.51 -18.61
C LYS A 92 4.02 -6.72 -19.30
N LYS A 93 5.18 -7.19 -18.87
CA LYS A 93 5.83 -8.38 -19.44
C LYS A 93 4.99 -9.62 -19.23
N ASP A 94 4.40 -9.76 -18.04
CA ASP A 94 3.54 -10.90 -17.72
C ASP A 94 2.32 -10.96 -18.64
N VAL A 95 1.70 -9.79 -18.92
CA VAL A 95 0.53 -9.71 -19.79
C VAL A 95 0.90 -9.93 -21.25
N ALA A 96 2.09 -9.52 -21.66
CA ALA A 96 2.56 -9.65 -23.05
C ALA A 96 2.86 -11.10 -23.44
N GLN A 97 2.97 -11.98 -22.48
CA GLN A 97 3.15 -13.40 -22.70
C GLN A 97 1.80 -14.11 -22.78
#